data_6feddb2fc9ed3797233520db8799f9d0
#
_entry.id   6feddb2fc9ed3797233520db8799f9d0
#
_cell.length_a   1.000
_cell.length_b   1.000
_cell.length_c   1.000
_cell.angle_alpha   90.00
_cell.angle_beta   90.00
_cell.angle_gamma   90.00
#
_symmetry.space_group_name_H-M   'P 1'
#
loop_
_entity.id
_entity.type
_entity.pdbx_description
1 polymer ?
#
loop_
_entity_poly.entity_id
_entity_poly.type
_entity_poly.pdbx_seq_one_letter_code
_entity_poly.pdbx_strand_id
1 'polypeptide(L)'
;GEVRAGPVNDLVGTDLLDDIAADDLGDVSVFVPGLEVSSDSPTQPRYSIRGIGSNDFGVGTDPSVGVYVDGVYTARSGASLLAFNDIERIEVLKGPQGTLFGRNSAAGAISVATRQPADDFDALLRLRVGEFDRRRVEGMVNVPLRPDIALRVNGVYNESDGWVQDATTGRDLRPEESWALRAALRWNLAAQTAATLTWDR
;
A
#
# COMPACT_ATOMS: atom_id res chain seq x y z
N GLY A 1 -11.06 9.52 -11.33
CA GLY A 1 -10.34 8.24 -11.29
C GLY A 1 -11.24 7.10 -11.76
N GLU A 2 -10.71 6.15 -12.48
CA GLU A 2 -11.47 5.03 -13.05
C GLU A 2 -11.02 3.72 -12.38
N VAL A 3 -11.99 2.98 -11.80
CA VAL A 3 -11.78 1.57 -11.46
C VAL A 3 -12.12 0.76 -12.70
N ARG A 4 -11.16 0.05 -13.25
CA ARG A 4 -11.44 -0.96 -14.27
C ARG A 4 -11.71 -2.28 -13.59
N ALA A 5 -12.99 -2.56 -13.36
CA ALA A 5 -13.45 -3.82 -12.81
C ALA A 5 -13.55 -4.88 -13.91
N GLY A 6 -12.90 -6.01 -13.69
CA GLY A 6 -12.96 -7.18 -14.56
C GLY A 6 -13.38 -8.43 -13.80
N PRO A 7 -13.79 -9.50 -14.51
CA PRO A 7 -14.18 -10.74 -13.84
C PRO A 7 -13.01 -11.41 -13.10
N VAL A 8 -11.77 -11.10 -13.44
CA VAL A 8 -10.56 -11.72 -12.89
C VAL A 8 -9.68 -10.73 -12.13
N ASN A 9 -9.68 -9.45 -12.53
CA ASN A 9 -8.84 -8.43 -11.90
C ASN A 9 -9.53 -7.07 -11.87
N ASP A 10 -9.27 -6.31 -10.83
CA ASP A 10 -9.60 -4.90 -10.72
C ASP A 10 -8.31 -4.10 -10.66
N LEU A 11 -8.29 -2.99 -11.39
CA LEU A 11 -7.18 -2.04 -11.42
C LEU A 11 -7.64 -0.73 -10.77
N VAL A 12 -6.94 -0.29 -9.75
CA VAL A 12 -7.15 1.00 -9.07
C VAL A 12 -5.94 1.87 -9.37
N GLY A 13 -6.16 2.92 -10.13
CA GLY A 13 -5.11 3.88 -10.52
C GLY A 13 -4.92 5.00 -9.51
N THR A 14 -3.86 5.75 -9.67
CA THR A 14 -3.47 6.85 -8.80
C THR A 14 -4.56 7.89 -8.62
N ASP A 15 -5.24 8.29 -9.71
CA ASP A 15 -6.26 9.34 -9.66
C ASP A 15 -7.35 9.00 -8.64
N LEU A 16 -7.82 7.74 -8.62
CA LEU A 16 -8.82 7.33 -7.63
C LEU A 16 -8.23 7.32 -6.22
N LEU A 17 -7.01 6.80 -6.05
CA LEU A 17 -6.34 6.77 -4.74
C LEU A 17 -6.19 8.17 -4.14
N ASP A 18 -5.87 9.16 -4.99
CA ASP A 18 -5.77 10.56 -4.60
C ASP A 18 -7.16 11.17 -4.31
N ASP A 19 -8.17 10.89 -5.15
CA ASP A 19 -9.54 11.40 -5.02
C ASP A 19 -10.22 10.93 -3.72
N ILE A 20 -10.04 9.66 -3.35
CA ILE A 20 -10.59 9.08 -2.10
C ILE A 20 -9.70 9.32 -0.89
N ALA A 21 -8.53 9.94 -1.09
CA ALA A 21 -7.53 10.13 -0.05
C ALA A 21 -7.18 8.82 0.68
N ALA A 22 -7.00 7.74 -0.09
CA ALA A 22 -6.73 6.41 0.46
C ALA A 22 -5.48 6.39 1.32
N ASP A 23 -5.63 5.90 2.54
CA ASP A 23 -4.53 5.76 3.50
C ASP A 23 -4.07 4.32 3.64
N ASP A 24 -4.96 3.37 3.33
CA ASP A 24 -4.66 1.95 3.36
C ASP A 24 -5.50 1.12 2.35
N LEU A 25 -5.30 -0.20 2.34
CA LEU A 25 -6.08 -1.12 1.50
C LEU A 25 -7.55 -1.23 1.93
N GLY A 26 -7.88 -0.85 3.16
CA GLY A 26 -9.26 -0.79 3.65
C GLY A 26 -10.07 0.23 2.88
N ASP A 27 -9.52 1.42 2.68
CA ASP A 27 -10.16 2.49 1.90
C ASP A 27 -10.41 2.05 0.45
N VAL A 28 -9.44 1.33 -0.13
CA VAL A 28 -9.55 0.80 -1.48
C VAL A 28 -10.60 -0.30 -1.59
N SER A 29 -10.80 -1.10 -0.54
CA SER A 29 -11.70 -2.25 -0.54
C SER A 29 -13.15 -1.87 -0.85
N VAL A 30 -13.57 -0.66 -0.46
CA VAL A 30 -14.92 -0.13 -0.72
C VAL A 30 -15.21 0.00 -2.23
N PHE A 31 -14.17 0.21 -3.02
CA PHE A 31 -14.27 0.40 -4.48
C PHE A 31 -13.97 -0.86 -5.28
N VAL A 32 -13.52 -1.94 -4.63
CA VAL A 32 -13.16 -3.20 -5.28
C VAL A 32 -14.16 -4.29 -4.89
N PRO A 33 -15.12 -4.65 -5.76
CA PRO A 33 -16.13 -5.65 -5.44
C PRO A 33 -15.52 -6.98 -5.04
N GLY A 34 -15.92 -7.50 -3.87
CA GLY A 34 -15.48 -8.79 -3.35
C GLY A 34 -14.11 -8.78 -2.68
N LEU A 35 -13.45 -7.64 -2.53
CA LEU A 35 -12.34 -7.45 -1.62
C LEU A 35 -12.89 -6.98 -0.26
N GLU A 36 -12.52 -7.66 0.80
CA GLU A 36 -12.79 -7.25 2.17
C GLU A 36 -11.48 -7.13 2.93
N VAL A 37 -11.31 -6.02 3.62
CA VAL A 37 -10.16 -5.77 4.48
C VAL A 37 -10.66 -5.52 5.89
N SER A 38 -10.26 -6.35 6.84
CA SER A 38 -10.56 -6.15 8.26
C SER A 38 -9.29 -5.68 8.97
N SER A 39 -9.38 -4.53 9.60
CA SER A 39 -8.30 -3.89 10.36
C SER A 39 -8.57 -3.95 11.87
N ASP A 40 -9.12 -5.05 12.39
CA ASP A 40 -9.34 -5.25 13.83
C ASP A 40 -8.04 -5.08 14.64
N SER A 41 -6.91 -5.35 14.00
CA SER A 41 -5.57 -5.05 14.51
C SER A 41 -4.83 -4.20 13.49
N PRO A 42 -4.36 -2.99 13.85
CA PRO A 42 -3.63 -2.11 12.94
C PRO A 42 -2.37 -2.75 12.33
N THR A 43 -1.76 -3.69 13.05
CA THR A 43 -0.53 -4.36 12.61
C THR A 43 -0.78 -5.68 11.88
N GLN A 44 -2.02 -6.17 11.83
CA GLN A 44 -2.37 -7.47 11.26
C GLN A 44 -3.69 -7.40 10.48
N PRO A 45 -3.77 -6.65 9.39
CA PRO A 45 -4.96 -6.63 8.56
C PRO A 45 -5.23 -8.00 7.96
N ARG A 46 -6.50 -8.33 7.84
CA ARG A 46 -6.99 -9.56 7.20
C ARG A 46 -7.55 -9.22 5.83
N TYR A 47 -7.18 -9.99 4.86
CA TYR A 47 -7.66 -9.84 3.48
C TYR A 47 -8.51 -11.03 3.10
N SER A 48 -9.70 -10.79 2.55
CA SER A 48 -10.50 -11.81 1.89
C SER A 48 -10.92 -11.36 0.49
N ILE A 49 -10.92 -12.31 -0.44
CA ILE A 49 -11.38 -12.09 -1.82
C ILE A 49 -12.53 -13.07 -2.07
N ARG A 50 -13.72 -12.53 -2.41
CA ARG A 50 -14.94 -13.31 -2.64
C ARG A 50 -15.30 -14.22 -1.45
N GLY A 51 -15.09 -13.72 -0.24
CA GLY A 51 -15.36 -14.45 1.00
C GLY A 51 -14.32 -15.53 1.34
N ILE A 52 -13.23 -15.68 0.57
CA ILE A 52 -12.15 -16.60 0.86
C ILE A 52 -11.00 -15.81 1.47
N GLY A 53 -10.70 -16.04 2.74
CA GLY A 53 -9.63 -15.40 3.48
C GLY A 53 -9.11 -16.32 4.58
N SER A 54 -7.94 -16.01 5.14
CA SER A 54 -7.40 -16.68 6.33
C SER A 54 -7.64 -15.83 7.55
N ASN A 55 -8.28 -16.41 8.58
CA ASN A 55 -8.51 -15.76 9.88
C ASN A 55 -7.46 -16.17 10.92
N ASP A 56 -6.53 -17.01 10.55
CA ASP A 56 -5.51 -17.52 11.44
C ASP A 56 -4.18 -16.77 11.26
N PHE A 57 -3.66 -16.24 12.36
CA PHE A 57 -2.35 -15.57 12.42
C PHE A 57 -1.29 -16.45 13.09
N GLY A 58 -1.55 -17.74 13.19
CA GLY A 58 -0.62 -18.70 13.77
C GLY A 58 0.72 -18.70 13.04
N VAL A 59 1.79 -18.94 13.81
CA VAL A 59 3.11 -19.17 13.23
C VAL A 59 3.04 -20.44 12.36
N GLY A 60 3.16 -20.26 11.04
CA GLY A 60 3.07 -21.36 10.06
C GLY A 60 1.75 -21.43 9.30
N THR A 61 0.80 -20.52 9.53
CA THR A 61 -0.40 -20.39 8.69
C THR A 61 -0.11 -19.53 7.48
N ASP A 62 -0.30 -20.09 6.30
CA ASP A 62 -0.17 -19.35 5.05
C ASP A 62 -1.47 -18.57 4.75
N PRO A 63 -1.38 -17.25 4.45
CA PRO A 63 -2.55 -16.48 4.07
C PRO A 63 -3.12 -16.94 2.73
N SER A 64 -4.45 -16.88 2.57
CA SER A 64 -5.12 -17.22 1.31
C SER A 64 -4.98 -16.12 0.24
N VAL A 65 -4.73 -14.89 0.65
CA VAL A 65 -4.51 -13.72 -0.21
C VAL A 65 -3.10 -13.21 0.02
N GLY A 66 -2.29 -13.25 -1.03
CA GLY A 66 -0.93 -12.70 -1.01
C GLY A 66 -0.91 -11.21 -1.31
N VAL A 67 -0.11 -10.44 -0.59
CA VAL A 67 0.15 -9.02 -0.89
C VAL A 67 1.58 -8.89 -1.40
N TYR A 68 1.71 -8.21 -2.51
CA TYR A 68 2.99 -8.00 -3.21
C TYR A 68 3.22 -6.51 -3.41
N VAL A 69 4.40 -6.01 -3.11
CA VAL A 69 4.83 -4.65 -3.39
C VAL A 69 5.97 -4.71 -4.38
N ASP A 70 5.81 -4.11 -5.54
CA ASP A 70 6.76 -4.15 -6.66
C ASP A 70 7.22 -5.58 -7.01
N GLY A 71 6.29 -6.54 -6.94
CA GLY A 71 6.54 -7.96 -7.21
C GLY A 71 7.17 -8.74 -6.04
N VAL A 72 7.47 -8.10 -4.92
CA VAL A 72 8.03 -8.74 -3.73
C VAL A 72 6.90 -9.11 -2.76
N TYR A 73 6.83 -10.37 -2.35
CA TYR A 73 5.85 -10.83 -1.38
C TYR A 73 6.09 -10.21 0.01
N THR A 74 5.06 -9.57 0.55
CA THR A 74 5.09 -9.04 1.92
C THR A 74 4.69 -10.12 2.90
N ALA A 75 5.66 -10.75 3.55
CA ALA A 75 5.44 -11.85 4.49
C ALA A 75 4.68 -11.44 5.77
N ARG A 76 4.61 -10.15 6.07
CA ARG A 76 3.86 -9.59 7.20
C ARG A 76 2.75 -8.69 6.69
N SER A 77 1.51 -9.00 7.07
CA SER A 77 0.33 -8.22 6.68
C SER A 77 0.45 -6.73 7.04
N GLY A 78 1.08 -6.40 8.17
CA GLY A 78 1.31 -5.02 8.59
C GLY A 78 2.30 -4.23 7.73
N ALA A 79 3.21 -4.90 7.01
CA ALA A 79 4.14 -4.21 6.11
C ALA A 79 3.44 -3.61 4.87
N SER A 80 2.28 -4.15 4.50
CA SER A 80 1.49 -3.61 3.39
C SER A 80 0.84 -2.27 3.71
N LEU A 81 0.61 -1.95 4.99
CA LEU A 81 0.06 -0.66 5.42
C LEU A 81 1.07 0.49 5.26
N LEU A 82 2.35 0.20 5.41
CA LEU A 82 3.42 1.20 5.31
C LEU A 82 3.73 1.58 3.86
N ALA A 83 3.30 0.76 2.90
CA ALA A 83 3.57 0.98 1.47
C ALA A 83 2.58 1.96 0.80
N PHE A 84 1.54 2.44 1.53
CA PHE A 84 0.49 3.30 0.97
C PHE A 84 0.95 4.76 0.81
N ASN A 85 2.14 4.92 0.25
CA ASN A 85 2.72 6.21 -0.07
C ASN A 85 3.32 6.14 -1.48
N ASP A 86 2.99 7.11 -2.32
CA ASP A 86 3.52 7.23 -3.68
C ASP A 86 3.22 6.01 -4.57
N ILE A 87 1.98 5.51 -4.49
CA ILE A 87 1.49 4.37 -5.27
C ILE A 87 1.16 4.81 -6.68
N GLU A 88 1.57 4.00 -7.65
CA GLU A 88 1.18 4.15 -9.05
C GLU A 88 -0.17 3.48 -9.31
N ARG A 89 -0.32 2.23 -8.84
CA ARG A 89 -1.56 1.45 -9.02
C ARG A 89 -1.63 0.28 -8.05
N ILE A 90 -2.86 -0.19 -7.85
CA ILE A 90 -3.16 -1.42 -7.12
C ILE A 90 -3.92 -2.34 -8.06
N GLU A 91 -3.48 -3.58 -8.14
CA GLU A 91 -4.15 -4.63 -8.90
C GLU A 91 -4.65 -5.70 -7.93
N VAL A 92 -5.97 -5.97 -7.95
CA VAL A 92 -6.58 -7.03 -7.16
C VAL A 92 -6.94 -8.17 -8.10
N LEU A 93 -6.17 -9.26 -8.01
CA LEU A 93 -6.35 -10.45 -8.82
C LEU A 93 -7.22 -11.44 -8.07
N LYS A 94 -8.39 -11.76 -8.63
CA LYS A 94 -9.42 -12.60 -8.01
C LYS A 94 -9.30 -14.05 -8.49
N GLY A 95 -9.26 -14.98 -7.56
CA GLY A 95 -9.12 -16.41 -7.81
C GLY A 95 -7.67 -16.88 -7.72
N PRO A 96 -7.42 -18.19 -7.84
CA PRO A 96 -6.11 -18.78 -7.65
C PRO A 96 -5.04 -18.20 -8.58
N GLN A 97 -3.98 -17.66 -8.01
CA GLN A 97 -2.86 -17.03 -8.73
C GLN A 97 -1.53 -17.77 -8.54
N GLY A 98 -1.57 -19.04 -8.10
CA GLY A 98 -0.38 -19.82 -7.74
C GLY A 98 0.67 -19.96 -8.85
N THR A 99 0.28 -19.90 -10.12
CA THR A 99 1.20 -19.99 -11.25
C THR A 99 2.08 -18.75 -11.45
N LEU A 100 1.58 -17.57 -11.09
CA LEU A 100 2.28 -16.30 -11.25
C LEU A 100 2.90 -15.81 -9.93
N PHE A 101 2.18 -15.98 -8.83
CA PHE A 101 2.54 -15.45 -7.52
C PHE A 101 3.03 -16.51 -6.53
N GLY A 102 2.99 -17.78 -6.91
CA GLY A 102 3.44 -18.88 -6.06
C GLY A 102 2.47 -19.21 -4.92
N ARG A 103 3.02 -19.58 -3.76
CA ARG A 103 2.21 -19.90 -2.57
C ARG A 103 1.50 -18.66 -2.03
N ASN A 104 0.52 -18.86 -1.16
CA ASN A 104 -0.21 -17.79 -0.45
C ASN A 104 -1.11 -16.95 -1.36
N SER A 105 -1.56 -17.50 -2.48
CA SER A 105 -2.43 -16.83 -3.45
C SER A 105 -3.59 -17.72 -3.91
N ALA A 106 -4.11 -18.57 -2.99
CA ALA A 106 -5.20 -19.49 -3.27
C ALA A 106 -6.55 -18.79 -3.54
N ALA A 107 -6.83 -17.71 -2.84
CA ALA A 107 -8.02 -16.87 -3.03
C ALA A 107 -7.79 -15.73 -4.02
N GLY A 108 -6.54 -15.28 -4.14
CA GLY A 108 -6.13 -14.19 -5.00
C GLY A 108 -4.83 -13.53 -4.56
N ALA A 109 -4.51 -12.44 -5.22
CA ALA A 109 -3.34 -11.63 -4.89
C ALA A 109 -3.66 -10.13 -5.00
N ILE A 110 -3.05 -9.33 -4.14
CA ILE A 110 -3.07 -7.88 -4.21
C ILE A 110 -1.65 -7.44 -4.60
N SER A 111 -1.53 -6.79 -5.74
CA SER A 111 -0.25 -6.28 -6.24
C SER A 111 -0.27 -4.75 -6.18
N VAL A 112 0.63 -4.19 -5.40
CA VAL A 112 0.84 -2.76 -5.26
C VAL A 112 2.08 -2.38 -6.05
N ALA A 113 1.93 -1.52 -7.04
CA ALA A 113 3.04 -0.96 -7.78
C ALA A 113 3.31 0.46 -7.29
N THR A 114 4.54 0.75 -6.92
CA THR A 114 4.97 2.09 -6.50
C THR A 114 5.50 2.88 -7.69
N ARG A 115 5.40 4.20 -7.61
CA ARG A 115 5.96 5.09 -8.64
C ARG A 115 7.47 4.95 -8.71
N GLN A 116 7.98 4.74 -9.92
CA GLN A 116 9.41 4.59 -10.16
C GLN A 116 10.08 5.96 -10.35
N PRO A 117 11.41 6.07 -10.09
CA PRO A 117 12.15 7.28 -10.40
C PRO A 117 12.03 7.67 -11.88
N ALA A 118 11.73 8.94 -12.14
CA ALA A 118 11.52 9.53 -13.47
C ALA A 118 12.69 10.42 -13.90
N ASP A 119 12.77 10.75 -15.18
CA ASP A 119 13.86 11.56 -15.75
C ASP A 119 13.66 13.07 -15.53
N ASP A 120 12.50 13.47 -15.02
CA ASP A 120 12.14 14.86 -14.73
C ASP A 120 12.15 15.11 -13.22
N PHE A 121 12.46 16.36 -12.83
CA PHE A 121 12.32 16.78 -11.44
C PHE A 121 10.84 16.91 -11.07
N ASP A 122 10.46 16.29 -9.97
CA ASP A 122 9.11 16.39 -9.41
C ASP A 122 9.17 16.45 -7.90
N ALA A 123 8.27 17.19 -7.27
CA ALA A 123 8.17 17.27 -5.82
C ALA A 123 6.74 17.47 -5.38
N LEU A 124 6.33 16.77 -4.32
CA LEU A 124 5.02 16.86 -3.71
C LEU A 124 5.16 17.02 -2.21
N LEU A 125 4.37 17.93 -1.64
CA LEU A 125 4.12 18.01 -0.20
C LEU A 125 2.61 18.09 0.00
N ARG A 126 2.06 17.14 0.74
CA ARG A 126 0.64 17.08 1.06
C ARG A 126 0.46 17.07 2.57
N LEU A 127 -0.42 17.93 3.06
CA LEU A 127 -0.79 18.02 4.47
C LEU A 127 -2.28 17.74 4.57
N ARG A 128 -2.66 16.80 5.42
CA ARG A 128 -4.05 16.49 5.70
C ARG A 128 -4.28 16.64 7.21
N VAL A 129 -5.38 17.29 7.55
CA VAL A 129 -5.87 17.40 8.93
C VAL A 129 -7.32 16.94 8.95
N GLY A 130 -7.71 16.24 9.99
CA GLY A 130 -9.04 15.65 10.09
C GLY A 130 -9.56 15.59 11.51
N GLU A 131 -10.67 14.90 11.70
CA GLU A 131 -11.24 14.64 13.01
C GLU A 131 -10.31 13.77 13.86
N PHE A 132 -10.52 13.75 15.18
CA PHE A 132 -9.69 13.02 16.15
C PHE A 132 -8.20 13.44 16.14
N ASP A 133 -7.97 14.74 15.95
CA ASP A 133 -6.64 15.37 15.84
C ASP A 133 -5.74 14.71 14.80
N ARG A 134 -6.35 14.13 13.78
CA ARG A 134 -5.64 13.45 12.72
C ARG A 134 -4.76 14.43 11.94
N ARG A 135 -3.49 14.08 11.83
CA ARG A 135 -2.47 14.82 11.09
C ARG A 135 -1.70 13.85 10.22
N ARG A 136 -1.71 14.11 8.93
CA ARG A 136 -0.92 13.34 7.98
C ARG A 136 -0.08 14.26 7.11
N VAL A 137 1.20 13.95 7.03
CA VAL A 137 2.19 14.66 6.23
C VAL A 137 2.79 13.68 5.24
N GLU A 138 2.68 13.97 3.95
CA GLU A 138 3.27 13.20 2.87
C GLU A 138 4.23 14.09 2.10
N GLY A 139 5.42 13.57 1.82
CA GLY A 139 6.42 14.25 1.03
C GLY A 139 7.03 13.33 0.00
N MET A 140 7.26 13.85 -1.20
CA MET A 140 7.96 13.15 -2.26
C MET A 140 8.89 14.12 -3.00
N VAL A 141 10.05 13.63 -3.38
CA VAL A 141 10.94 14.32 -4.30
C VAL A 141 11.53 13.32 -5.29
N ASN A 142 11.48 13.66 -6.57
CA ASN A 142 12.12 12.93 -7.65
C ASN A 142 13.22 13.80 -8.26
N VAL A 143 14.45 13.32 -8.27
CA VAL A 143 15.61 14.07 -8.73
C VAL A 143 16.33 13.27 -9.81
N PRO A 144 16.39 13.76 -11.06
CA PRO A 144 17.27 13.22 -12.07
C PRO A 144 18.72 13.65 -11.73
N LEU A 145 19.50 12.73 -11.16
CA LEU A 145 20.89 13.00 -10.76
C LEU A 145 21.80 13.08 -11.98
N ARG A 146 21.50 12.30 -13.01
CA ARG A 146 22.21 12.21 -14.28
C ARG A 146 21.22 11.75 -15.37
N PRO A 147 21.56 11.88 -16.67
CA PRO A 147 20.69 11.39 -17.74
C PRO A 147 20.36 9.89 -17.66
N ASP A 148 21.20 9.13 -16.97
CA ASP A 148 21.08 7.68 -16.78
C ASP A 148 20.68 7.28 -15.35
N ILE A 149 20.63 8.23 -14.39
CA ILE A 149 20.39 7.94 -12.97
C ILE A 149 19.35 8.89 -12.41
N ALA A 150 18.28 8.33 -11.84
CA ALA A 150 17.26 9.07 -11.12
C ALA A 150 17.06 8.52 -9.71
N LEU A 151 16.80 9.42 -8.75
CA LEU A 151 16.51 9.12 -7.36
C LEU A 151 15.09 9.62 -7.04
N ARG A 152 14.28 8.77 -6.42
CA ARG A 152 12.98 9.14 -5.88
C ARG A 152 12.95 8.81 -4.38
N VAL A 153 12.59 9.79 -3.58
CA VAL A 153 12.45 9.64 -2.12
C VAL A 153 11.06 10.08 -1.74
N ASN A 154 10.36 9.28 -0.98
CA ASN A 154 9.05 9.63 -0.43
C ASN A 154 8.98 9.23 1.04
N GLY A 155 8.14 9.94 1.78
CA GLY A 155 7.91 9.69 3.20
C GLY A 155 6.51 10.10 3.61
N VAL A 156 5.97 9.41 4.60
CA VAL A 156 4.69 9.69 5.23
C VAL A 156 4.83 9.65 6.75
N TYR A 157 4.17 10.57 7.40
CA TYR A 157 3.91 10.55 8.84
C TYR A 157 2.41 10.70 9.07
N ASN A 158 1.84 9.84 9.89
CA ASN A 158 0.44 9.85 10.25
C ASN A 158 0.29 9.74 11.76
N GLU A 159 -0.54 10.60 12.34
CA GLU A 159 -0.87 10.65 13.77
C GLU A 159 -2.37 10.86 13.92
N SER A 160 -2.99 10.18 14.90
CA SER A 160 -4.40 10.34 15.25
C SER A 160 -4.63 9.90 16.69
N ASP A 161 -5.47 10.61 17.44
CA ASP A 161 -5.85 10.24 18.80
C ASP A 161 -6.76 9.02 18.87
N GLY A 162 -7.32 8.60 17.74
CA GLY A 162 -8.26 7.50 17.66
C GLY A 162 -9.70 7.93 17.97
N TRP A 163 -10.64 7.11 17.53
CA TRP A 163 -12.09 7.38 17.60
C TRP A 163 -12.79 6.65 18.76
N VAL A 164 -12.09 5.81 19.50
CA VAL A 164 -12.64 5.03 20.62
C VAL A 164 -12.20 5.66 21.92
N GLN A 165 -13.17 5.99 22.78
CA GLN A 165 -12.90 6.51 24.12
C GLN A 165 -13.34 5.49 25.18
N ASP A 166 -12.54 5.36 26.23
CA ASP A 166 -12.91 4.63 27.43
C ASP A 166 -14.01 5.39 28.17
N ALA A 167 -15.19 4.81 28.26
CA ALA A 167 -16.37 5.44 28.89
C ALA A 167 -16.18 5.75 30.37
N THR A 168 -15.21 5.14 31.04
CA THR A 168 -14.96 5.29 32.49
C THR A 168 -13.91 6.37 32.75
N THR A 169 -12.85 6.39 31.95
CA THR A 169 -11.69 7.26 32.17
C THR A 169 -11.63 8.45 31.23
N GLY A 170 -12.43 8.45 30.16
CA GLY A 170 -12.38 9.47 29.11
C GLY A 170 -11.09 9.45 28.28
N ARG A 171 -10.24 8.43 28.43
CA ARG A 171 -8.98 8.33 27.67
C ARG A 171 -9.28 7.83 26.26
N ASP A 172 -8.61 8.40 25.29
CA ASP A 172 -8.63 7.91 23.91
C ASP A 172 -7.95 6.54 23.86
N LEU A 173 -8.65 5.60 23.26
CA LEU A 173 -8.17 4.26 23.00
C LEU A 173 -7.82 4.14 21.52
N ARG A 174 -6.73 3.44 21.20
CA ARG A 174 -6.21 3.26 19.85
C ARG A 174 -5.68 4.54 19.19
N PRO A 175 -4.79 5.32 19.85
CA PRO A 175 -4.03 6.31 19.12
C PRO A 175 -3.20 5.61 18.05
N GLU A 176 -3.12 6.23 16.88
CA GLU A 176 -2.32 5.73 15.76
C GLU A 176 -1.17 6.68 15.53
N GLU A 177 0.03 6.15 15.54
CA GLU A 177 1.22 6.87 15.09
C GLU A 177 2.00 5.95 14.17
N SER A 178 2.23 6.40 12.94
CA SER A 178 2.97 5.63 11.96
C SER A 178 3.78 6.53 11.05
N TRP A 179 4.91 6.01 10.58
CA TRP A 179 5.71 6.68 9.58
C TRP A 179 6.34 5.66 8.65
N ALA A 180 6.54 6.06 7.41
CA ALA A 180 7.28 5.26 6.44
C ALA A 180 8.18 6.16 5.61
N LEU A 181 9.30 5.60 5.17
CA LEU A 181 10.26 6.25 4.29
C LEU A 181 10.69 5.25 3.23
N ARG A 182 10.68 5.69 1.98
CA ARG A 182 11.15 4.91 0.84
C ARG A 182 12.14 5.72 0.02
N ALA A 183 13.19 5.06 -0.43
CA ALA A 183 14.14 5.60 -1.40
C ALA A 183 14.34 4.60 -2.53
N ALA A 184 14.20 5.04 -3.77
CA ALA A 184 14.41 4.24 -4.97
C ALA A 184 15.42 4.92 -5.88
N LEU A 185 16.45 4.19 -6.30
CA LEU A 185 17.45 4.63 -7.24
C LEU A 185 17.33 3.79 -8.51
N ARG A 186 17.03 4.43 -9.64
CA ARG A 186 17.02 3.80 -10.96
C ARG A 186 18.28 4.16 -11.71
N TRP A 187 18.92 3.16 -12.30
CA TRP A 187 20.08 3.31 -13.15
C TRP A 187 19.87 2.61 -14.49
N ASN A 188 19.83 3.38 -15.57
CA ASN A 188 19.73 2.89 -16.93
C ASN A 188 21.12 2.48 -17.42
N LEU A 189 21.43 1.18 -17.34
CA LEU A 189 22.73 0.62 -17.71
C LEU A 189 22.95 0.54 -19.23
N ALA A 190 21.86 0.36 -19.98
CA ALA A 190 21.84 0.30 -21.45
C ALA A 190 20.44 0.67 -21.97
N ALA A 191 20.25 0.82 -23.26
CA ALA A 191 19.00 1.24 -23.90
C ALA A 191 17.78 0.36 -23.51
N GLN A 192 17.99 -0.89 -23.11
CA GLN A 192 16.94 -1.83 -22.74
C GLN A 192 17.19 -2.51 -21.37
N THR A 193 18.13 -1.96 -20.57
CA THR A 193 18.48 -2.56 -19.30
C THR A 193 18.54 -1.47 -18.23
N ALA A 194 17.67 -1.59 -17.25
CA ALA A 194 17.67 -0.73 -16.08
C ALA A 194 17.79 -1.59 -14.82
N ALA A 195 18.45 -1.05 -13.81
CA ALA A 195 18.49 -1.59 -12.46
C ALA A 195 17.81 -0.60 -11.51
N THR A 196 16.96 -1.10 -10.63
CA THR A 196 16.36 -0.29 -9.56
C THR A 196 16.76 -0.88 -8.22
N LEU A 197 17.30 -0.03 -7.35
CA LEU A 197 17.57 -0.35 -5.96
C LEU A 197 16.57 0.39 -5.09
N THR A 198 15.83 -0.35 -4.27
CA THR A 198 14.82 0.21 -3.37
C THR A 198 15.19 -0.09 -1.92
N TRP A 199 14.98 0.89 -1.07
CA TRP A 199 15.10 0.77 0.38
C TRP A 199 13.83 1.33 1.04
N ASP A 200 13.24 0.54 1.94
CA ASP A 200 12.01 0.84 2.66
C ASP A 200 12.23 0.72 4.17
N ARG A 201 11.61 1.62 4.95
CA ARG A 201 11.58 1.57 6.41
C ARG A 201 10.25 2.06 6.94
#